data_4b42d1f74ced6b2f8dfb40cde50f1ab3
#
_entry.id   4b42d1f74ced6b2f8dfb40cde50f1ab3
#
_cell.length_a   1.000
_cell.length_b   1.000
_cell.length_c   1.000
_cell.angle_alpha   90.00
_cell.angle_beta   90.00
_cell.angle_gamma   90.00
#
_symmetry.space_group_name_H-M   'P 1'
#
loop_
_entity.id
_entity.type
_entity.pdbx_description
1 polymer ?
#
loop_
_entity_poly.entity_id
_entity_poly.type
_entity_poly.pdbx_seq_one_letter_code
_entity_poly.pdbx_strand_id
1 'polypeptide(L)'
;DIIKEKTGKEPLDAFTEAMNNIMPSLEVKARRVGGATYQVPMEVRPERRQTLGLRWLTGYARKRSEKTMKERLAGEIMDACNNTGAAVKKREDTHKMAESNKAFAHFRW
;
A
#
# COMPACT_ATOMS: atom_id res chain seq x y z
N ASP A 1 7.46 -12.26 20.09
CA ASP A 1 6.77 -12.20 18.81
C ASP A 1 7.73 -12.52 17.67
N ILE A 2 7.18 -12.96 16.57
CA ILE A 2 7.96 -13.51 15.45
C ILE A 2 8.95 -12.49 14.86
N ILE A 3 8.52 -11.26 14.72
CA ILE A 3 9.36 -10.21 14.14
C ILE A 3 10.58 -9.95 15.02
N LYS A 4 10.38 -9.85 16.31
CA LYS A 4 11.47 -9.62 17.25
C LYS A 4 12.46 -10.79 17.25
N GLU A 5 11.94 -12.02 17.20
CA GLU A 5 12.78 -13.22 17.17
C GLU A 5 13.65 -13.25 15.90
N LYS A 6 13.10 -12.90 14.76
CA LYS A 6 13.80 -13.03 13.48
C LYS A 6 14.67 -11.84 13.12
N THR A 7 14.31 -10.64 13.53
CA THR A 7 15.02 -9.43 13.11
C THR A 7 15.63 -8.63 14.25
N GLY A 8 15.25 -8.90 15.49
CA GLY A 8 15.68 -8.13 16.63
C GLY A 8 14.98 -6.78 16.79
N LYS A 9 14.11 -6.41 15.83
CA LYS A 9 13.37 -5.15 15.92
C LYS A 9 12.18 -5.27 16.84
N GLU A 10 11.85 -4.16 17.51
CA GLU A 10 10.62 -4.10 18.28
C GLU A 10 9.43 -4.19 17.31
N PRO A 11 8.43 -5.03 17.63
CA PRO A 11 7.31 -5.24 16.70
C PRO A 11 6.58 -3.97 16.30
N LEU A 12 6.38 -3.05 17.23
CA LEU A 12 5.68 -1.80 16.91
C LEU A 12 6.48 -0.93 15.97
N ASP A 13 7.79 -0.86 16.16
CA ASP A 13 8.67 -0.09 15.28
C ASP A 13 8.69 -0.69 13.87
N ALA A 14 8.74 -2.02 13.79
CA ALA A 14 8.70 -2.72 12.51
C ALA A 14 7.37 -2.48 11.80
N PHE A 15 6.26 -2.51 12.54
CA PHE A 15 4.94 -2.24 11.98
C PHE A 15 4.85 -0.82 11.44
N THR A 16 5.34 0.16 12.20
CA THR A 16 5.32 1.57 11.78
C THR A 16 6.14 1.77 10.50
N GLU A 17 7.32 1.20 10.45
CA GLU A 17 8.18 1.29 9.26
C GLU A 17 7.51 0.63 8.06
N ALA A 18 6.94 -0.56 8.26
CA ALA A 18 6.24 -1.28 7.20
C ALA A 18 5.06 -0.46 6.67
N MET A 19 4.25 0.11 7.56
CA MET A 19 3.12 0.93 7.17
C MET A 19 3.56 2.17 6.38
N ASN A 20 4.64 2.80 6.79
CA ASN A 20 5.16 3.96 6.05
C ASN A 20 5.58 3.57 4.63
N ASN A 21 6.05 2.34 4.44
CA ASN A 21 6.43 1.86 3.12
C ASN A 21 5.26 1.36 2.28
N ILE A 22 4.13 1.03 2.91
CA ILE A 22 2.95 0.51 2.22
C ILE A 22 1.93 1.60 1.90
N MET A 23 1.74 2.57 2.80
CA MET A 23 0.68 3.58 2.65
C MET A 23 0.88 4.44 1.40
N PRO A 24 -0.13 4.53 0.54
CA PRO A 24 -0.01 5.35 -0.66
C PRO A 24 -0.28 6.82 -0.37
N SER A 25 0.42 7.70 -1.07
CA SER A 25 0.15 9.13 -1.01
C SER A 25 -0.77 9.58 -2.14
N LEU A 26 -0.88 8.77 -3.18
CA LEU A 26 -1.71 9.07 -4.35
C LEU A 26 -2.54 7.85 -4.73
N GLU A 27 -3.73 8.11 -5.25
CA GLU A 27 -4.56 7.08 -5.87
C GLU A 27 -5.24 7.68 -7.09
N VAL A 28 -5.90 6.86 -7.89
CA VAL A 28 -6.65 7.36 -9.04
C VAL A 28 -8.14 7.17 -8.79
N LYS A 29 -8.92 8.14 -9.25
CA LYS A 29 -10.38 8.06 -9.19
C LYS A 29 -10.93 8.25 -10.59
N ALA A 30 -11.96 7.47 -10.92
CA ALA A 30 -12.65 7.61 -12.18
C ALA A 30 -13.46 8.91 -12.20
N ARG A 31 -13.40 9.62 -13.31
CA ARG A 31 -14.17 10.83 -13.49
C ARG A 31 -14.69 10.91 -14.91
N ARG A 32 -15.96 11.25 -15.05
CA ARG A 32 -16.59 11.32 -16.37
C ARG A 32 -16.60 12.75 -16.85
N VAL A 33 -16.10 12.96 -18.08
CA VAL A 33 -16.11 14.26 -18.72
C VAL A 33 -16.52 14.03 -20.17
N GLY A 34 -17.65 14.62 -20.56
CA GLY A 34 -18.11 14.55 -21.94
C GLY A 34 -18.33 13.16 -22.46
N GLY A 35 -18.80 12.24 -21.64
CA GLY A 35 -19.04 10.86 -22.03
C GLY A 35 -17.84 9.93 -21.94
N ALA A 36 -16.64 10.47 -21.70
CA ALA A 36 -15.44 9.68 -21.50
C ALA A 36 -15.13 9.55 -20.01
N THR A 37 -14.52 8.43 -19.62
CA THR A 37 -14.11 8.20 -18.24
C THR A 37 -12.60 8.31 -18.15
N TYR A 38 -12.12 9.14 -17.24
CA TYR A 38 -10.70 9.35 -17.00
C TYR A 38 -10.33 8.93 -15.59
N GLN A 39 -9.11 8.40 -15.45
CA GLN A 39 -8.54 8.07 -14.13
C GLN A 39 -7.71 9.27 -13.68
N VAL A 40 -8.17 9.96 -12.66
CA VAL A 40 -7.53 11.21 -12.19
C VAL A 40 -6.76 10.95 -10.91
N PRO A 41 -5.46 11.31 -10.85
CA PRO A 41 -4.70 11.16 -9.62
C PRO A 41 -5.16 12.13 -8.55
N MET A 42 -5.29 11.64 -7.33
CA MET A 42 -5.76 12.41 -6.18
C MET A 42 -4.88 12.11 -4.98
N GLU A 43 -4.64 13.11 -4.14
CA GLU A 43 -3.97 12.88 -2.87
C GLU A 43 -4.86 12.05 -1.95
N VAL A 44 -4.24 11.15 -1.22
CA VAL A 44 -4.95 10.30 -0.27
C VAL A 44 -4.89 10.96 1.11
N ARG A 45 -6.05 11.16 1.72
CA ARG A 45 -6.12 11.74 3.07
C ARG A 45 -5.47 10.81 4.09
N PRO A 46 -4.91 11.36 5.19
CA PRO A 46 -4.20 10.52 6.17
C PRO A 46 -5.00 9.34 6.69
N GLU A 47 -6.29 9.52 6.99
CA GLU A 47 -7.14 8.43 7.49
C GLU A 47 -7.27 7.32 6.46
N ARG A 48 -7.44 7.69 5.21
CA ARG A 48 -7.58 6.70 4.13
C ARG A 48 -6.24 6.03 3.84
N ARG A 49 -5.13 6.74 4.01
CA ARG A 49 -3.79 6.14 3.84
C ARG A 49 -3.61 4.97 4.82
N GLN A 50 -3.98 5.18 6.08
CA GLN A 50 -3.91 4.13 7.08
C GLN A 50 -4.83 2.96 6.74
N THR A 51 -6.07 3.26 6.33
CA THR A 51 -7.04 2.24 5.95
C THR A 51 -6.54 1.40 4.78
N LEU A 52 -6.04 2.06 3.74
CA LEU A 52 -5.51 1.35 2.58
C LEU A 52 -4.27 0.55 2.93
N GLY A 53 -3.37 1.11 3.73
CA GLY A 53 -2.17 0.41 4.17
C GLY A 53 -2.50 -0.87 4.92
N LEU A 54 -3.41 -0.79 5.88
CA LEU A 54 -3.84 -1.97 6.64
C LEU A 54 -4.55 -2.98 5.76
N ARG A 55 -5.41 -2.52 4.87
CA ARG A 55 -6.15 -3.40 3.96
C ARG A 55 -5.18 -4.16 3.04
N TRP A 56 -4.21 -3.46 2.49
CA TRP A 56 -3.22 -4.10 1.61
C TRP A 56 -2.32 -5.07 2.37
N LEU A 57 -1.87 -4.66 3.56
CA LEU A 57 -1.03 -5.51 4.39
C LEU A 57 -1.73 -6.83 4.72
N THR A 58 -2.96 -6.76 5.23
CA THR A 58 -3.69 -7.97 5.61
C THR A 58 -4.11 -8.78 4.39
N GLY A 59 -4.53 -8.11 3.32
CA GLY A 59 -4.97 -8.78 2.10
C GLY A 59 -3.85 -9.59 1.45
N TYR A 60 -2.66 -9.02 1.38
CA TYR A 60 -1.53 -9.73 0.78
C TYR A 60 -0.91 -10.73 1.74
N ALA A 61 -0.99 -10.50 3.05
CA ALA A 61 -0.56 -11.49 4.03
C ALA A 61 -1.36 -12.78 3.89
N ARG A 62 -2.68 -12.66 3.66
CA ARG A 62 -3.55 -13.82 3.48
C ARG A 62 -3.14 -14.70 2.29
N LYS A 63 -2.49 -14.12 1.30
CA LYS A 63 -2.08 -14.84 0.09
C LYS A 63 -0.73 -15.51 0.20
N ARG A 64 -0.04 -15.32 1.32
CA ARG A 64 1.27 -15.93 1.53
C ARG A 64 1.14 -17.41 1.85
N SER A 65 2.25 -18.13 1.70
CA SER A 65 2.27 -19.59 1.85
C SER A 65 2.53 -20.10 3.27
N GLU A 66 2.84 -19.22 4.21
CA GLU A 66 3.05 -19.65 5.59
C GLU A 66 1.77 -20.26 6.17
N LYS A 67 1.91 -21.13 7.15
CA LYS A 67 0.78 -21.90 7.67
C LYS A 67 -0.22 -21.09 8.47
N THR A 68 0.24 -20.17 9.31
CA THR A 68 -0.67 -19.39 10.17
C THR A 68 -0.73 -17.95 9.72
N MET A 69 -1.83 -17.27 10.04
CA MET A 69 -1.97 -15.84 9.71
C MET A 69 -0.91 -15.01 10.46
N LYS A 70 -0.57 -15.40 11.66
CA LYS A 70 0.47 -14.77 12.45
C LYS A 70 1.81 -14.77 11.70
N GLU A 71 2.18 -15.90 11.14
CA GLU A 71 3.41 -16.02 10.36
C GLU A 71 3.33 -15.26 9.04
N ARG A 72 2.17 -15.29 8.37
CA ARG A 72 1.95 -14.58 7.11
C ARG A 72 2.05 -13.08 7.32
N LEU A 73 1.41 -12.58 8.37
CA LEU A 73 1.43 -11.16 8.67
C LEU A 73 2.84 -10.69 9.03
N ALA A 74 3.53 -11.46 9.87
CA ALA A 74 4.91 -11.13 10.24
C ALA A 74 5.82 -11.10 9.01
N GLY A 75 5.64 -12.08 8.10
CA GLY A 75 6.43 -12.14 6.87
C GLY A 75 6.20 -10.92 5.99
N GLU A 76 4.94 -10.51 5.82
CA GLU A 76 4.63 -9.35 5.00
C GLU A 76 5.17 -8.07 5.63
N ILE A 77 5.07 -7.94 6.95
CA ILE A 77 5.63 -6.77 7.66
C ILE A 77 7.15 -6.72 7.47
N MET A 78 7.83 -7.84 7.64
CA MET A 78 9.28 -7.87 7.46
C MET A 78 9.71 -7.50 6.05
N ASP A 79 8.98 -8.01 5.04
CA ASP A 79 9.26 -7.65 3.65
C ASP A 79 9.03 -6.16 3.41
N ALA A 80 7.95 -5.61 3.96
CA ALA A 80 7.64 -4.19 3.79
C ALA A 80 8.69 -3.30 4.47
N CYS A 81 9.25 -3.72 5.61
CA CYS A 81 10.34 -2.99 6.25
C CYS A 81 11.54 -2.86 5.33
N ASN A 82 11.77 -3.86 4.48
CA ASN A 82 12.84 -3.84 3.49
C ASN A 82 12.39 -3.26 2.16
N ASN A 83 11.23 -2.63 2.15
CA ASN A 83 10.63 -2.00 0.96
C ASN A 83 10.40 -3.01 -0.17
N THR A 84 10.01 -4.22 0.19
CA THR A 84 9.69 -5.29 -0.75
C THR A 84 8.35 -5.92 -0.37
N GLY A 85 7.93 -6.90 -1.15
CA GLY A 85 6.70 -7.65 -0.89
C GLY A 85 5.52 -7.11 -1.68
N ALA A 86 4.40 -7.86 -1.64
CA ALA A 86 3.24 -7.56 -2.47
C ALA A 86 2.52 -6.26 -2.09
N ALA A 87 2.46 -5.95 -0.79
CA ALA A 87 1.81 -4.72 -0.34
C ALA A 87 2.57 -3.48 -0.81
N VAL A 88 3.90 -3.50 -0.71
CA VAL A 88 4.73 -2.41 -1.20
C VAL A 88 4.62 -2.30 -2.72
N LYS A 89 4.58 -3.42 -3.40
CA LYS A 89 4.40 -3.42 -4.86
C LYS A 89 3.06 -2.80 -5.25
N LYS A 90 2.01 -3.07 -4.46
CA LYS A 90 0.70 -2.46 -4.71
C LYS A 90 0.77 -0.93 -4.59
N ARG A 91 1.50 -0.42 -3.61
CA ARG A 91 1.70 1.02 -3.49
C ARG A 91 2.45 1.57 -4.70
N GLU A 92 3.52 0.90 -5.12
CA GLU A 92 4.29 1.32 -6.28
C GLU A 92 3.44 1.33 -7.55
N ASP A 93 2.64 0.28 -7.76
CA ASP A 93 1.76 0.19 -8.92
C ASP A 93 0.71 1.29 -8.90
N THR A 94 0.16 1.60 -7.72
CA THR A 94 -0.83 2.67 -7.56
C THR A 94 -0.22 4.03 -7.87
N HIS A 95 0.99 4.29 -7.37
CA HIS A 95 1.69 5.54 -7.65
C HIS A 95 2.06 5.66 -9.12
N LYS A 96 2.47 4.56 -9.73
CA LYS A 96 2.81 4.53 -11.16
C LYS A 96 1.59 4.83 -12.01
N MET A 97 0.43 4.26 -11.65
CA MET A 97 -0.82 4.53 -12.34
C MET A 97 -1.21 6.00 -12.21
N ALA A 98 -1.06 6.57 -11.00
CA ALA A 98 -1.36 7.98 -10.78
C ALA A 98 -0.42 8.87 -11.61
N GLU A 99 0.87 8.52 -11.68
CA GLU A 99 1.83 9.25 -12.50
C GLU A 99 1.48 9.21 -13.98
N SER A 100 1.12 8.02 -14.50
CA SER A 100 0.79 7.91 -15.92
C SER A 100 -0.49 8.63 -16.28
N ASN A 101 -1.38 8.87 -15.32
CA ASN A 101 -2.64 9.59 -15.56
C ASN A 101 -2.57 11.05 -15.12
N LYS A 102 -1.39 11.52 -14.76
CA LYS A 102 -1.22 12.89 -14.28
C LYS A 102 -1.65 13.94 -15.30
N ALA A 103 -1.44 13.69 -16.56
CA ALA A 103 -1.81 14.60 -17.62
C ALA A 103 -3.32 14.88 -17.66
N PHE A 104 -4.13 13.90 -17.27
CA PHE A 104 -5.59 14.06 -17.30
C PHE A 104 -6.10 14.98 -16.20
N ALA A 105 -5.32 15.22 -15.17
CA ALA A 105 -5.69 16.15 -14.11
C ALA A 105 -5.81 17.60 -14.63
N HIS A 106 -5.19 17.89 -15.75
CA HIS A 106 -5.25 19.22 -16.33
C HIS A 106 -6.54 19.50 -17.08
N PHE A 107 -7.30 18.47 -17.34
CA PHE A 107 -8.56 18.68 -18.03
C PHE A 107 -9.67 18.87 -17.06
N ARG A 108 -9.56 19.37 -16.12
CA ARG A 108 -10.29 19.47 -15.34
C ARG A 108 -11.19 19.89 -14.86
N TRP A 109 -11.25 19.92 -14.38
CA TRP A 109 -12.32 20.13 -13.53
C TRP A 109 -11.93 20.87 -12.30
#